data_9c0cb5eb38a95e70a8393ac8b5957b98
#
_entry.id   9c0cb5eb38a95e70a8393ac8b5957b98
#
_cell.length_a   1.000
_cell.length_b   1.000
_cell.length_c   1.000
_cell.angle_alpha   90.00
_cell.angle_beta   90.00
_cell.angle_gamma   90.00
#
_symmetry.space_group_name_H-M   'P 1'
#
loop_
_entity.id
_entity.type
_entity.pdbx_description
1 polymer ?
#
loop_
_entity_poly.entity_id
_entity_poly.type
_entity_poly.pdbx_seq_one_letter_code
_entity_poly.pdbx_strand_id
1 'polypeptide(L)'
;MEQTKARILHVDDHQDTRLMMAALLQERGYGVLTAGSVGEGLQLAKEIAFDLYILDVRLPDGTGVELCQKLREMHPGIPILYYSAYGDAAEVESALAICGDAYLKKPVCIADIENLVASLLAKRAQS
;
A
#
# COMPACT_ATOMS: atom_id res chain seq x y z
N MET A 1 -13.59 -9.42 22.68
CA MET A 1 -12.46 -9.66 21.79
C MET A 1 -12.41 -8.62 20.67
N GLU A 2 -11.32 -7.95 20.56
CA GLU A 2 -11.17 -6.94 19.53
C GLU A 2 -10.84 -7.56 18.18
N GLN A 3 -11.45 -7.04 17.15
CA GLN A 3 -11.16 -7.45 15.79
C GLN A 3 -10.50 -6.27 15.07
N THR A 4 -9.44 -6.54 14.33
CA THR A 4 -8.88 -5.55 13.46
C THR A 4 -9.86 -5.27 12.33
N LYS A 5 -9.97 -4.01 11.91
CA LYS A 5 -10.86 -3.61 10.83
C LYS A 5 -10.46 -4.26 9.51
N ALA A 6 -9.20 -4.16 9.18
CA ALA A 6 -8.63 -4.71 7.96
C ALA A 6 -7.15 -4.89 8.18
N ARG A 7 -6.52 -5.66 7.32
CA ARG A 7 -5.09 -5.91 7.39
C ARG A 7 -4.41 -5.28 6.18
N ILE A 8 -3.39 -4.46 6.45
CA ILE A 8 -2.70 -3.65 5.45
C ILE A 8 -1.23 -4.03 5.40
N LEU A 9 -0.71 -4.22 4.19
CA LEU A 9 0.72 -4.40 3.97
C LEU A 9 1.29 -3.10 3.41
N HIS A 10 2.29 -2.55 4.07
CA HIS A 10 3.00 -1.35 3.62
C HIS A 10 4.43 -1.72 3.23
N VAL A 11 4.78 -1.49 1.96
CA VAL A 11 6.12 -1.78 1.43
C VAL A 11 6.82 -0.47 1.09
N ASP A 12 7.90 -0.19 1.81
CA ASP A 12 8.67 1.04 1.67
C ASP A 12 10.06 0.78 2.27
N ASP A 13 11.11 1.18 1.59
CA ASP A 13 12.48 0.94 2.07
C ASP A 13 12.94 1.92 3.15
N HIS A 14 12.16 2.98 3.42
CA HIS A 14 12.47 3.94 4.47
C HIS A 14 11.87 3.51 5.80
N GLN A 15 12.73 3.17 6.75
CA GLN A 15 12.29 2.68 8.05
C GLN A 15 11.37 3.67 8.77
N ASP A 16 11.71 4.96 8.74
CA ASP A 16 10.90 5.99 9.40
C ASP A 16 9.49 6.05 8.82
N THR A 17 9.37 5.92 7.51
CA THR A 17 8.07 5.92 6.84
C THR A 17 7.25 4.70 7.24
N ARG A 18 7.90 3.52 7.32
CA ARG A 18 7.20 2.30 7.76
C ARG A 18 6.68 2.43 9.18
N LEU A 19 7.52 2.95 10.08
CA LEU A 19 7.14 3.12 11.49
C LEU A 19 5.98 4.10 11.65
N MET A 20 6.05 5.22 10.94
CA MET A 20 5.00 6.24 10.98
C MET A 20 3.67 5.70 10.46
N MET A 21 3.70 5.05 9.31
CA MET A 21 2.50 4.50 8.68
C MET A 21 1.85 3.43 9.56
N ALA A 22 2.67 2.53 10.10
CA ALA A 22 2.17 1.48 10.99
C ALA A 22 1.51 2.07 12.23
N ALA A 23 2.15 3.03 12.88
CA ALA A 23 1.60 3.66 14.08
C ALA A 23 0.28 4.36 13.77
N LEU A 24 0.25 5.11 12.67
CA LEU A 24 -0.93 5.86 12.26
C LEU A 24 -2.14 4.96 12.00
N LEU A 25 -1.93 3.92 11.21
CA LEU A 25 -3.04 3.04 10.83
C LEU A 25 -3.45 2.10 11.95
N GLN A 26 -2.52 1.65 12.78
CA GLN A 26 -2.84 0.83 13.96
C GLN A 26 -3.71 1.61 14.94
N GLU A 27 -3.46 2.90 15.08
CA GLU A 27 -4.29 3.76 15.92
C GLU A 27 -5.75 3.79 15.46
N ARG A 28 -5.98 3.56 14.16
CA ARG A 28 -7.33 3.52 13.58
C ARG A 28 -7.94 2.11 13.61
N GLY A 29 -7.25 1.15 14.21
CA GLY A 29 -7.76 -0.21 14.37
C GLY A 29 -7.36 -1.17 13.26
N TYR A 30 -6.56 -0.75 12.30
CA TYR A 30 -6.09 -1.63 11.24
C TYR A 30 -4.92 -2.50 11.73
N GLY A 31 -4.83 -3.71 11.23
CA GLY A 31 -3.65 -4.54 11.39
C GLY A 31 -2.65 -4.14 10.30
N VAL A 32 -1.40 -3.88 10.67
CA VAL A 32 -0.39 -3.42 9.71
C VAL A 32 0.87 -4.26 9.81
N LEU A 33 1.32 -4.75 8.67
CA LEU A 33 2.65 -5.34 8.53
C LEU A 33 3.43 -4.52 7.51
N THR A 34 4.73 -4.48 7.67
CA THR A 34 5.60 -3.68 6.80
C THR A 34 6.69 -4.54 6.18
N ALA A 35 7.15 -4.13 5.00
CA ALA A 35 8.27 -4.75 4.30
C ALA A 35 9.14 -3.68 3.69
N GLY A 36 10.43 -3.96 3.54
CA GLY A 36 11.40 -3.01 3.01
C GLY A 36 11.81 -3.23 1.57
N SER A 37 11.26 -4.24 0.91
CA SER A 37 11.65 -4.60 -0.46
C SER A 37 10.53 -5.34 -1.18
N VAL A 38 10.68 -5.48 -2.50
CA VAL A 38 9.74 -6.25 -3.32
C VAL A 38 9.69 -7.70 -2.81
N GLY A 39 10.85 -8.31 -2.59
CA GLY A 39 10.94 -9.69 -2.13
C GLY A 39 10.24 -9.94 -0.81
N GLU A 40 10.47 -9.07 0.17
CA GLU A 40 9.80 -9.19 1.46
C GLU A 40 8.28 -9.01 1.33
N GLY A 41 7.87 -8.02 0.53
CA GLY A 41 6.45 -7.77 0.31
C GLY A 41 5.74 -8.96 -0.31
N LEU A 42 6.35 -9.58 -1.32
CA LEU A 42 5.79 -10.77 -1.96
C LEU A 42 5.72 -11.95 -1.00
N GLN A 43 6.75 -12.13 -0.18
CA GLN A 43 6.78 -13.22 0.79
C GLN A 43 5.65 -13.09 1.80
N LEU A 44 5.44 -11.89 2.34
CA LEU A 44 4.35 -11.64 3.27
C LEU A 44 2.99 -11.83 2.62
N ALA A 45 2.84 -11.37 1.37
CA ALA A 45 1.57 -11.51 0.65
C ALA A 45 1.22 -12.97 0.36
N LYS A 46 2.22 -13.83 0.22
CA LYS A 46 1.99 -15.27 0.05
C LYS A 46 1.56 -15.94 1.34
N GLU A 47 2.05 -15.46 2.47
CA GLU A 47 1.82 -16.08 3.78
C GLU A 47 0.57 -15.57 4.48
N ILE A 48 0.22 -14.30 4.24
CA ILE A 48 -0.83 -13.61 4.99
C ILE A 48 -1.81 -12.95 4.01
N ALA A 49 -3.09 -13.03 4.32
CA ALA A 49 -4.13 -12.35 3.54
C ALA A 49 -4.23 -10.88 3.97
N PHE A 50 -4.15 -9.98 3.01
CA PHE A 50 -4.27 -8.54 3.23
C PHE A 50 -5.51 -7.99 2.55
N ASP A 51 -5.98 -6.85 3.01
CA ASP A 51 -7.15 -6.15 2.46
C ASP A 51 -6.76 -4.93 1.64
N LEU A 52 -5.53 -4.46 1.81
CA LEU A 52 -5.00 -3.29 1.09
C LEU A 52 -3.48 -3.38 1.05
N TYR A 53 -2.91 -2.98 -0.08
CA TYR A 53 -1.46 -2.81 -0.20
C TYR A 53 -1.14 -1.33 -0.38
N ILE A 54 -0.14 -0.84 0.37
CA ILE A 54 0.42 0.51 0.20
C ILE A 54 1.87 0.33 -0.22
N LEU A 55 2.23 0.84 -1.40
CA LEU A 55 3.53 0.57 -2.01
C LEU A 55 4.28 1.85 -2.34
N ASP A 56 5.58 1.87 -2.03
CA ASP A 56 6.48 2.88 -2.59
C ASP A 56 6.80 2.47 -4.03
N VAL A 57 7.06 3.44 -4.88
CA VAL A 57 7.36 3.19 -6.30
C VAL A 57 8.79 2.71 -6.50
N ARG A 58 9.74 3.24 -5.72
CA ARG A 58 11.16 2.86 -5.82
C ARG A 58 11.57 2.02 -4.62
N LEU A 59 12.01 0.80 -4.90
CA LEU A 59 12.42 -0.16 -3.88
C LEU A 59 13.82 -0.68 -4.23
N PRO A 60 14.56 -1.22 -3.24
CA PRO A 60 15.96 -1.63 -3.49
C PRO A 60 16.12 -2.70 -4.57
N ASP A 61 15.14 -3.57 -4.71
CA ASP A 61 15.20 -4.73 -5.60
C ASP A 61 14.16 -4.68 -6.74
N GLY A 62 13.61 -3.51 -7.01
CA GLY A 62 12.64 -3.35 -8.11
C GLY A 62 11.78 -2.12 -7.95
N THR A 63 10.62 -2.14 -8.56
CA THR A 63 9.69 -1.00 -8.48
C THR A 63 8.37 -1.42 -7.86
N GLY A 64 7.65 -0.42 -7.32
CA GLY A 64 6.31 -0.64 -6.79
C GLY A 64 5.33 -1.07 -7.88
N VAL A 65 5.53 -0.62 -9.12
CA VAL A 65 4.68 -1.03 -10.25
C VAL A 65 4.85 -2.52 -10.54
N GLU A 66 6.09 -3.00 -10.56
CA GLU A 66 6.36 -4.43 -10.72
C GLU A 66 5.74 -5.25 -9.60
N LEU A 67 5.90 -4.77 -8.37
CA LEU A 67 5.30 -5.42 -7.20
C LEU A 67 3.77 -5.42 -7.31
N CYS A 68 3.19 -4.29 -7.72
CA CYS A 68 1.75 -4.17 -7.92
C CYS A 68 1.24 -5.23 -8.91
N GLN A 69 1.92 -5.39 -10.04
CA GLN A 69 1.53 -6.37 -11.05
C GLN A 69 1.55 -7.80 -10.50
N LYS A 70 2.58 -8.14 -9.74
CA LYS A 70 2.69 -9.46 -9.13
C LYS A 70 1.63 -9.70 -8.06
N LEU A 71 1.38 -8.70 -7.23
CA LEU A 71 0.32 -8.78 -6.22
C LEU A 71 -1.06 -8.90 -6.86
N ARG A 72 -1.29 -8.18 -7.95
CA ARG A 72 -2.56 -8.22 -8.67
C ARG A 72 -2.80 -9.59 -9.32
N GLU A 73 -1.74 -10.25 -9.77
CA GLU A 73 -1.84 -11.63 -10.27
C GLU A 73 -2.21 -12.61 -9.17
N MET A 74 -1.62 -12.43 -7.98
CA MET A 74 -1.89 -13.31 -6.84
C MET A 74 -3.26 -13.08 -6.23
N HIS A 75 -3.64 -11.81 -6.09
CA HIS A 75 -4.86 -11.39 -5.38
C HIS A 75 -5.55 -10.23 -6.11
N PRO A 76 -6.26 -10.51 -7.21
CA PRO A 76 -6.76 -9.45 -8.12
C PRO A 76 -7.76 -8.47 -7.49
N GLY A 77 -8.46 -8.87 -6.44
CA GLY A 77 -9.49 -8.02 -5.84
C GLY A 77 -9.01 -7.03 -4.78
N ILE A 78 -7.71 -7.03 -4.47
CA ILE A 78 -7.20 -6.20 -3.38
C ILE A 78 -6.74 -4.84 -3.90
N PRO A 79 -7.25 -3.73 -3.33
CA PRO A 79 -6.84 -2.39 -3.77
C PRO A 79 -5.37 -2.10 -3.46
N ILE A 80 -4.75 -1.31 -4.32
CA ILE A 80 -3.34 -0.96 -4.22
C ILE A 80 -3.20 0.56 -4.30
N LEU A 81 -2.55 1.13 -3.28
CA LEU A 81 -2.29 2.56 -3.16
C LEU A 81 -0.77 2.77 -3.22
N TYR A 82 -0.33 3.64 -4.13
CA TYR A 82 1.07 4.07 -4.10
C TYR A 82 1.23 5.24 -3.13
N TYR A 83 2.29 5.20 -2.34
CA TYR A 83 2.68 6.31 -1.46
C TYR A 83 4.17 6.53 -1.63
N SER A 84 4.55 7.58 -2.39
CA SER A 84 5.93 7.75 -2.81
C SER A 84 6.32 9.22 -2.92
N ALA A 85 7.60 9.50 -2.70
CA ALA A 85 8.17 10.83 -2.88
C ALA A 85 8.46 11.13 -4.35
N TYR A 86 8.46 10.12 -5.20
CA TYR A 86 8.90 10.22 -6.59
C TYR A 86 7.73 10.28 -7.55
N GLY A 87 8.00 10.90 -8.69
CA GLY A 87 7.06 10.93 -9.78
C GLY A 87 6.42 12.29 -9.99
N ASP A 88 6.54 12.82 -11.21
CA ASP A 88 5.74 13.96 -11.64
C ASP A 88 4.37 13.47 -12.10
N ALA A 89 3.51 14.38 -12.57
CA ALA A 89 2.16 14.02 -12.97
C ALA A 89 2.14 12.94 -14.06
N ALA A 90 3.06 12.99 -15.01
CA ALA A 90 3.13 12.02 -16.09
C ALA A 90 3.54 10.63 -15.58
N GLU A 91 4.48 10.58 -14.64
CA GLU A 91 4.92 9.32 -14.04
C GLU A 91 3.82 8.68 -13.19
N VAL A 92 3.08 9.49 -12.43
CA VAL A 92 1.93 9.03 -11.65
C VAL A 92 0.88 8.43 -12.58
N GLU A 93 0.55 9.14 -13.65
CA GLU A 93 -0.42 8.68 -14.62
C GLU A 93 0.00 7.37 -15.29
N SER A 94 1.29 7.27 -15.66
CA SER A 94 1.86 6.04 -16.23
C SER A 94 1.77 4.87 -15.27
N ALA A 95 2.13 5.09 -14.01
CA ALA A 95 2.07 4.02 -13.00
C ALA A 95 0.65 3.49 -12.85
N LEU A 96 -0.32 4.39 -12.71
CA LEU A 96 -1.72 4.01 -12.53
C LEU A 96 -2.31 3.36 -13.78
N ALA A 97 -1.86 3.75 -14.96
CA ALA A 97 -2.30 3.13 -16.21
C ALA A 97 -1.86 1.67 -16.31
N ILE A 98 -0.70 1.33 -15.73
CA ILE A 98 -0.18 -0.03 -15.73
C ILE A 98 -0.84 -0.85 -14.62
N CYS A 99 -0.88 -0.32 -13.39
CA CYS A 99 -1.37 -1.04 -12.23
C CYS A 99 -1.60 -0.08 -11.06
N GLY A 100 -2.56 -0.38 -10.21
CA GLY A 100 -2.82 0.40 -9.01
C GLY A 100 -4.13 1.16 -9.07
N ASP A 101 -4.61 1.55 -7.91
CA ASP A 101 -5.93 2.19 -7.78
C ASP A 101 -5.85 3.66 -7.37
N ALA A 102 -4.77 4.06 -6.72
CA ALA A 102 -4.60 5.44 -6.29
C ALA A 102 -3.12 5.74 -6.04
N TYR A 103 -2.78 7.02 -5.96
CA TYR A 103 -1.42 7.47 -5.75
C TYR A 103 -1.42 8.70 -4.83
N LEU A 104 -0.65 8.63 -3.75
CA LEU A 104 -0.40 9.78 -2.88
C LEU A 104 1.08 10.11 -2.93
N LYS A 105 1.39 11.37 -3.14
CA LYS A 105 2.78 11.83 -3.21
C LYS A 105 3.22 12.33 -1.83
N LYS A 106 4.37 11.85 -1.35
CA LYS A 106 4.95 12.30 -0.07
C LYS A 106 5.44 13.75 -0.19
N PRO A 107 5.33 14.54 0.86
CA PRO A 107 4.58 14.29 2.08
C PRO A 107 3.10 14.66 1.90
N VAL A 108 2.21 13.91 2.51
CA VAL A 108 0.79 14.24 2.54
C VAL A 108 0.33 14.33 3.98
N CYS A 109 -0.79 15.00 4.23
CA CYS A 109 -1.31 15.07 5.58
C CYS A 109 -1.95 13.74 5.97
N ILE A 110 -1.94 13.47 7.26
CA ILE A 110 -2.45 12.23 7.84
C ILE A 110 -3.91 11.98 7.45
N ALA A 111 -4.72 13.04 7.45
CA ALA A 111 -6.13 12.93 7.11
C ALA A 111 -6.35 12.40 5.68
N ASP A 112 -5.50 12.80 4.74
CA ASP A 112 -5.60 12.35 3.35
C ASP A 112 -5.29 10.86 3.23
N ILE A 113 -4.29 10.38 3.96
CA ILE A 113 -3.96 8.96 3.99
C ILE A 113 -5.13 8.17 4.57
N GLU A 114 -5.65 8.58 5.71
CA GLU A 114 -6.75 7.90 6.38
C GLU A 114 -8.01 7.86 5.53
N ASN A 115 -8.35 8.97 4.92
CA ASN A 115 -9.55 9.06 4.08
C ASN A 115 -9.45 8.16 2.85
N LEU A 116 -8.30 8.14 2.20
CA LEU A 116 -8.11 7.33 1.01
C LEU A 116 -8.09 5.83 1.35
N VAL A 117 -7.43 5.46 2.43
CA VAL A 117 -7.43 4.07 2.91
C VAL A 117 -8.85 3.61 3.18
N ALA A 118 -9.62 4.40 3.92
CA ALA A 118 -11.01 4.08 4.23
C ALA A 118 -11.87 3.96 2.97
N SER A 119 -11.65 4.87 2.01
CA SER A 119 -12.38 4.87 0.74
C SER A 119 -12.10 3.62 -0.08
N LEU A 120 -10.83 3.22 -0.20
CA LEU A 120 -10.43 2.04 -0.96
C LEU A 120 -10.96 0.76 -0.32
N LEU A 121 -10.91 0.67 1.00
CA LEU A 121 -11.44 -0.48 1.72
C LEU A 121 -12.95 -0.58 1.59
N ALA A 122 -13.65 0.55 1.62
CA ALA A 122 -15.10 0.60 1.44
C ALA A 122 -15.51 0.13 0.05
N LYS A 123 -14.77 0.53 -0.98
CA LYS A 123 -15.02 0.08 -2.36
C LYS A 123 -14.86 -1.43 -2.50
N ARG A 124 -13.84 -1.99 -1.88
CA ARG A 124 -13.62 -3.43 -1.90
C ARG A 124 -14.78 -4.18 -1.26
N ALA A 125 -15.28 -3.67 -0.14
CA ALA A 125 -16.36 -4.31 0.59
C ALA A 125 -17.68 -4.33 -0.20
N GLN A 126 -17.82 -3.44 -1.19
CA GLN A 126 -19.03 -3.35 -2.03
C GLN A 126 -18.97 -4.21 -3.29
N SER A 127 -17.80 -4.73 -3.62
CA SER A 127 -17.61 -5.50 -4.86
C SER A 127 -17.88 -6.99 -4.68
#